data_4d6795df9679b9513e9896c39c73be4e
#
_entry.id   4d6795df9679b9513e9896c39c73be4e
#
_cell.length_a   1.000
_cell.length_b   1.000
_cell.length_c   1.000
_cell.angle_alpha   90.00
_cell.angle_beta   90.00
_cell.angle_gamma   90.00
#
_symmetry.space_group_name_H-M   'P 1'
#
loop_
_entity.id
_entity.type
_entity.pdbx_description
1 polymer ?
#
loop_
_entity_poly.entity_id
_entity_poly.type
_entity_poly.pdbx_seq_one_letter_code
_entity_poly.pdbx_strand_id
1 'polypeptide(L)'
;VAGIIVAALLVLSARFDPEGHSAIQSFFTDAFAPVSRTLRLGQAWLHGGEEEVAAYFDAASKNRAMAAELEAARAALTKGAADARELDRLKRMLPLIERQDTIIAKARLVASTGSSSRRYALLGAGSMDGVQAGQTVIAPSGLIGRVIQTGRTSSRVQMIIDGGIRIPVQRVSDGTPALAVGIGDGRLLINARAAGATPFNVKDVFVTSGAGGVYRPGVPVAFVIAKNRQGTFAAPAAAPDRFDFAIVVPEFIAPLPPVPDALPREEE
;
A
#
# COMPACT_ATOMS: atom_id res chain seq x y z
N VAL A 1 -54.04 15.08 53.49
CA VAL A 1 -54.97 15.53 54.53
C VAL A 1 -54.97 14.58 55.74
N ALA A 2 -55.07 13.25 55.51
CA ALA A 2 -55.05 12.26 56.59
C ALA A 2 -53.73 12.29 57.42
N GLY A 3 -52.57 12.46 56.81
CA GLY A 3 -51.26 12.51 57.48
C GLY A 3 -51.11 13.74 58.38
N ILE A 4 -51.69 14.87 57.98
CA ILE A 4 -51.69 16.11 58.81
C ILE A 4 -52.61 15.97 60.08
N ILE A 5 -53.72 15.27 59.93
CA ILE A 5 -54.63 14.99 61.04
C ILE A 5 -53.96 14.03 62.02
N VAL A 6 -53.28 13.01 61.59
CA VAL A 6 -52.54 12.07 62.45
C VAL A 6 -51.39 12.77 63.16
N ALA A 7 -50.63 13.62 62.45
CA ALA A 7 -49.55 14.41 63.06
C ALA A 7 -50.08 15.39 64.13
N ALA A 8 -51.19 16.03 63.85
CA ALA A 8 -51.84 16.95 64.80
C ALA A 8 -52.37 16.22 66.07
N LEU A 9 -52.98 15.03 65.94
CA LEU A 9 -53.40 14.16 67.01
C LEU A 9 -52.23 13.66 67.89
N LEU A 10 -51.12 13.31 67.30
CA LEU A 10 -49.87 12.90 67.95
C LEU A 10 -49.27 14.05 68.77
N VAL A 11 -49.26 15.26 68.24
CA VAL A 11 -48.78 16.46 68.97
C VAL A 11 -49.72 16.84 70.11
N LEU A 12 -50.98 16.63 69.91
CA LEU A 12 -51.98 16.94 70.96
C LEU A 12 -51.92 15.90 72.08
N SER A 13 -51.73 14.61 71.78
CA SER A 13 -51.59 13.57 72.79
C SER A 13 -50.35 13.73 73.68
N ALA A 14 -49.25 14.19 73.07
CA ALA A 14 -47.96 14.44 73.72
C ALA A 14 -48.09 15.59 74.81
N ARG A 15 -49.09 16.43 74.67
CA ARG A 15 -49.32 17.57 75.61
C ARG A 15 -50.14 17.20 76.80
N PHE A 16 -50.94 16.15 76.74
CA PHE A 16 -51.91 15.81 77.77
C PHE A 16 -51.53 14.58 78.61
N ASP A 17 -50.71 13.67 78.13
CA ASP A 17 -50.29 12.46 78.85
C ASP A 17 -48.85 12.01 78.48
N PRO A 18 -47.87 12.44 79.27
CA PRO A 18 -46.47 12.14 78.98
C PRO A 18 -46.06 10.66 79.18
N GLU A 19 -46.79 9.90 79.96
CA GLU A 19 -46.47 8.48 80.24
C GLU A 19 -47.05 7.50 79.20
N GLY A 20 -48.15 7.86 78.58
CA GLY A 20 -48.75 7.05 77.48
C GLY A 20 -48.08 7.17 76.15
N HIS A 21 -47.24 8.16 75.94
CA HIS A 21 -46.64 8.48 74.66
C HIS A 21 -45.60 7.44 74.21
N SER A 22 -44.93 6.80 75.15
CA SER A 22 -43.94 5.75 74.84
C SER A 22 -44.55 4.45 74.29
N ALA A 23 -45.74 4.10 74.72
CA ALA A 23 -46.48 2.91 74.30
C ALA A 23 -47.03 3.07 72.86
N ILE A 24 -47.45 4.31 72.51
CA ILE A 24 -47.92 4.61 71.14
C ILE A 24 -46.79 4.68 70.16
N GLN A 25 -45.65 5.21 70.54
CA GLN A 25 -44.45 5.22 69.64
C GLN A 25 -43.92 3.82 69.34
N SER A 26 -43.87 2.92 70.32
CA SER A 26 -43.43 1.57 70.11
C SER A 26 -44.38 0.78 69.18
N PHE A 27 -45.70 1.00 69.32
CA PHE A 27 -46.68 0.37 68.46
C PHE A 27 -46.56 0.83 66.97
N PHE A 28 -46.33 2.13 66.77
CA PHE A 28 -46.13 2.64 65.39
C PHE A 28 -44.80 2.21 64.81
N THR A 29 -43.71 2.11 65.55
CA THR A 29 -42.43 1.61 65.04
C THR A 29 -42.50 0.16 64.71
N ASP A 30 -43.21 -0.67 65.46
CA ASP A 30 -43.35 -2.08 65.17
C ASP A 30 -44.34 -2.37 64.01
N ALA A 31 -45.44 -1.58 63.91
CA ALA A 31 -46.43 -1.72 62.86
C ALA A 31 -45.91 -1.29 61.46
N PHE A 32 -45.00 -0.31 61.40
CA PHE A 32 -44.45 0.20 60.15
C PHE A 32 -43.06 -0.39 59.81
N ALA A 33 -42.45 -1.18 60.70
CA ALA A 33 -41.19 -1.85 60.47
C ALA A 33 -41.22 -2.78 59.21
N PRO A 34 -42.26 -3.56 58.90
CA PRO A 34 -42.27 -4.39 57.69
C PRO A 34 -42.38 -3.59 56.40
N VAL A 35 -43.05 -2.40 56.40
CA VAL A 35 -43.19 -1.57 55.16
C VAL A 35 -41.91 -0.96 54.75
N SER A 36 -41.01 -0.56 55.66
CA SER A 36 -39.70 -0.03 55.30
C SER A 36 -38.70 -1.08 54.80
N ARG A 37 -38.91 -2.37 55.13
CA ARG A 37 -38.09 -3.47 54.58
C ARG A 37 -38.51 -3.83 53.15
N THR A 38 -39.79 -3.86 52.83
CA THR A 38 -40.28 -4.15 51.48
C THR A 38 -39.96 -3.01 50.51
N LEU A 39 -39.98 -1.76 50.93
CA LEU A 39 -39.59 -0.63 50.08
C LEU A 39 -38.08 -0.64 49.74
N ARG A 40 -37.22 -1.03 50.69
CA ARG A 40 -35.76 -1.14 50.43
C ARG A 40 -35.42 -2.33 49.53
N LEU A 41 -36.13 -3.43 49.61
CA LEU A 41 -35.97 -4.57 48.71
C LEU A 41 -36.49 -4.26 47.29
N GLY A 42 -37.57 -3.47 47.16
CA GLY A 42 -38.07 -3.03 45.86
C GLY A 42 -37.14 -2.04 45.14
N GLN A 43 -36.49 -1.15 45.87
CA GLN A 43 -35.50 -0.21 45.28
C GLN A 43 -34.21 -0.94 44.82
N ALA A 44 -33.74 -1.94 45.55
CA ALA A 44 -32.59 -2.74 45.16
C ALA A 44 -32.89 -3.58 43.90
N TRP A 45 -34.13 -4.01 43.73
CA TRP A 45 -34.55 -4.80 42.56
C TRP A 45 -34.71 -3.91 41.30
N LEU A 46 -35.12 -2.65 41.44
CA LEU A 46 -35.27 -1.71 40.35
C LEU A 46 -33.93 -1.14 39.85
N HIS A 47 -32.89 -1.07 40.69
CA HIS A 47 -31.56 -0.55 40.26
C HIS A 47 -30.59 -1.65 39.85
N GLY A 48 -30.75 -2.89 40.27
CA GLY A 48 -29.93 -4.02 39.85
C GLY A 48 -30.27 -4.56 38.45
N GLY A 49 -31.51 -4.35 37.99
CA GLY A 49 -31.94 -4.85 36.68
C GLY A 49 -31.46 -4.02 35.49
N GLU A 50 -31.25 -2.73 35.65
CA GLU A 50 -30.83 -1.86 34.54
C GLU A 50 -29.36 -2.07 34.13
N GLU A 51 -28.48 -2.29 35.12
CA GLU A 51 -27.06 -2.53 34.85
C GLU A 51 -26.79 -3.93 34.21
N GLU A 52 -27.52 -4.97 34.65
CA GLU A 52 -27.39 -6.31 34.05
C GLU A 52 -27.97 -6.37 32.63
N VAL A 53 -29.08 -5.69 32.37
CA VAL A 53 -29.68 -5.61 31.04
C VAL A 53 -28.79 -4.78 30.10
N ALA A 54 -28.25 -3.65 30.55
CA ALA A 54 -27.32 -2.84 29.79
C ALA A 54 -26.03 -3.62 29.47
N ALA A 55 -25.47 -4.35 30.42
CA ALA A 55 -24.28 -5.19 30.21
C ALA A 55 -24.57 -6.34 29.23
N TYR A 56 -25.76 -6.94 29.22
CA TYR A 56 -26.16 -7.96 28.29
C TYR A 56 -26.30 -7.41 26.85
N PHE A 57 -26.89 -6.24 26.67
CA PHE A 57 -26.98 -5.59 25.36
C PHE A 57 -25.63 -5.12 24.85
N ASP A 58 -24.72 -4.63 25.70
CA ASP A 58 -23.37 -4.24 25.35
C ASP A 58 -22.55 -5.49 24.94
N ALA A 59 -22.65 -6.59 25.68
CA ALA A 59 -22.03 -7.86 25.31
C ALA A 59 -22.58 -8.42 23.99
N ALA A 60 -23.89 -8.31 23.75
CA ALA A 60 -24.51 -8.76 22.50
C ALA A 60 -24.09 -7.88 21.31
N SER A 61 -23.95 -6.56 21.50
CA SER A 61 -23.47 -5.64 20.47
C SER A 61 -22.00 -5.88 20.13
N LYS A 62 -21.15 -6.08 21.12
CA LYS A 62 -19.74 -6.45 20.96
C LYS A 62 -19.57 -7.79 20.24
N ASN A 63 -20.37 -8.79 20.60
CA ASN A 63 -20.34 -10.09 19.91
C ASN A 63 -20.75 -9.98 18.44
N ARG A 64 -21.75 -9.15 18.09
CA ARG A 64 -22.11 -8.90 16.69
C ARG A 64 -21.02 -8.16 15.93
N ALA A 65 -20.39 -7.15 16.57
CA ALA A 65 -19.27 -6.42 15.97
C ALA A 65 -18.07 -7.34 15.70
N MET A 66 -17.70 -8.19 16.68
CA MET A 66 -16.62 -9.16 16.52
C MET A 66 -16.97 -10.24 15.45
N ALA A 67 -18.21 -10.68 15.38
CA ALA A 67 -18.65 -11.62 14.34
C ALA A 67 -18.55 -11.00 12.94
N ALA A 68 -18.97 -9.74 12.78
CA ALA A 68 -18.85 -9.01 11.51
C ALA A 68 -17.38 -8.79 11.11
N GLU A 69 -16.53 -8.44 12.08
CA GLU A 69 -15.09 -8.27 11.85
C GLU A 69 -14.43 -9.62 11.45
N LEU A 70 -14.81 -10.71 12.11
CA LEU A 70 -14.34 -12.06 11.77
C LEU A 70 -14.76 -12.47 10.34
N GLU A 71 -15.99 -12.18 9.96
CA GLU A 71 -16.47 -12.46 8.59
C GLU A 71 -15.75 -11.60 7.56
N ALA A 72 -15.53 -10.30 7.84
CA ALA A 72 -14.76 -9.42 6.96
C ALA A 72 -13.30 -9.89 6.81
N ALA A 73 -12.66 -10.29 7.92
CA ALA A 73 -11.32 -10.86 7.90
C ALA A 73 -11.24 -12.19 7.10
N ARG A 74 -12.22 -13.06 7.26
CA ARG A 74 -12.31 -14.31 6.48
C ARG A 74 -12.52 -14.05 4.99
N ALA A 75 -13.37 -13.08 4.63
CA ALA A 75 -13.58 -12.69 3.25
C ALA A 75 -12.30 -12.10 2.62
N ALA A 76 -11.57 -11.26 3.37
CA ALA A 76 -10.29 -10.72 2.94
C ALA A 76 -9.22 -11.79 2.74
N LEU A 77 -9.13 -12.78 3.66
CA LEU A 77 -8.22 -13.93 3.52
C LEU A 77 -8.59 -14.82 2.32
N THR A 78 -9.89 -15.06 2.08
CA THR A 78 -10.35 -15.85 0.93
C THR A 78 -10.02 -15.13 -0.38
N LYS A 79 -10.24 -13.82 -0.46
CA LYS A 79 -9.88 -13.01 -1.62
C LYS A 79 -8.37 -13.01 -1.83
N GLY A 80 -7.57 -12.77 -0.78
CA GLY A 80 -6.11 -12.82 -0.88
C GLY A 80 -5.57 -14.18 -1.33
N ALA A 81 -6.20 -15.29 -0.87
CA ALA A 81 -5.85 -16.63 -1.33
C ALA A 81 -6.23 -16.88 -2.81
N ALA A 82 -7.33 -16.30 -3.29
CA ALA A 82 -7.71 -16.36 -4.70
C ALA A 82 -6.74 -15.58 -5.58
N ASP A 83 -6.41 -14.34 -5.19
CA ASP A 83 -5.46 -13.47 -5.88
C ASP A 83 -4.06 -14.11 -5.92
N ALA A 84 -3.62 -14.74 -4.84
CA ALA A 84 -2.36 -15.47 -4.78
C ALA A 84 -2.33 -16.69 -5.73
N ARG A 85 -3.43 -17.44 -5.85
CA ARG A 85 -3.55 -18.56 -6.80
C ARG A 85 -3.56 -18.08 -8.24
N GLU A 86 -4.21 -16.96 -8.52
CA GLU A 86 -4.23 -16.36 -9.86
C GLU A 86 -2.83 -15.86 -10.24
N LEU A 87 -2.15 -15.19 -9.32
CA LEU A 87 -0.76 -14.78 -9.50
C LEU A 87 0.15 -15.98 -9.76
N ASP A 88 0.00 -17.07 -9.01
CA ASP A 88 0.79 -18.28 -9.18
C ASP A 88 0.46 -19.00 -10.50
N ARG A 89 -0.80 -18.96 -10.95
CA ARG A 89 -1.21 -19.44 -12.27
C ARG A 89 -0.60 -18.61 -13.39
N LEU A 90 -0.64 -17.27 -13.26
CA LEU A 90 -0.01 -16.36 -14.22
C LEU A 90 1.51 -16.54 -14.24
N LYS A 91 2.15 -16.70 -13.08
CA LYS A 91 3.58 -17.04 -12.98
C LYS A 91 3.93 -18.35 -13.67
N ARG A 92 3.08 -19.38 -13.57
CA ARG A 92 3.26 -20.66 -14.28
C ARG A 92 3.03 -20.56 -15.79
N MET A 93 2.29 -19.56 -16.26
CA MET A 93 2.15 -19.25 -17.68
C MET A 93 3.32 -18.43 -18.23
N LEU A 94 4.20 -17.92 -17.37
CA LEU A 94 5.38 -17.14 -17.70
C LEU A 94 6.70 -17.94 -17.94
N PRO A 95 6.78 -19.29 -17.95
CA PRO A 95 8.06 -19.99 -18.17
C PRO A 95 8.68 -19.74 -19.55
N LEU A 96 7.94 -19.11 -20.46
CA LEU A 96 8.46 -18.66 -21.76
C LEU A 96 9.13 -17.26 -21.73
N ILE A 97 8.97 -16.52 -20.62
CA ILE A 97 9.50 -15.15 -20.46
C ILE A 97 10.51 -15.07 -19.31
N GLU A 98 10.43 -15.93 -18.31
CA GLU A 98 11.41 -16.03 -17.20
C GLU A 98 12.54 -17.03 -17.53
N ARG A 99 13.34 -16.74 -18.52
CA ARG A 99 14.74 -17.13 -18.44
C ARG A 99 15.33 -16.30 -17.32
N GLN A 100 15.60 -17.00 -16.19
CA GLN A 100 16.31 -16.55 -15.01
C GLN A 100 16.96 -15.18 -15.19
N ASP A 101 16.46 -14.18 -14.48
CA ASP A 101 17.22 -12.95 -14.30
C ASP A 101 18.50 -13.33 -13.58
N THR A 102 19.56 -13.57 -14.36
CA THR A 102 20.89 -13.77 -13.82
C THR A 102 21.28 -12.45 -13.18
N ILE A 103 21.05 -12.35 -11.88
CA ILE A 103 21.53 -11.22 -11.11
C ILE A 103 23.04 -11.33 -11.06
N ILE A 104 23.73 -10.35 -11.63
CA ILE A 104 25.19 -10.28 -11.65
C ILE A 104 25.68 -9.80 -10.29
N ALA A 105 25.14 -8.68 -9.81
CA ALA A 105 25.51 -8.10 -8.54
C ALA A 105 24.31 -7.40 -7.88
N LYS A 106 24.34 -7.38 -6.53
CA LYS A 106 23.46 -6.52 -5.71
C LYS A 106 24.37 -5.58 -4.96
N ALA A 107 24.21 -4.29 -5.13
CA ALA A 107 25.09 -3.32 -4.52
C ALA A 107 24.38 -2.04 -4.11
N ARG A 108 24.99 -1.31 -3.21
CA ARG A 108 24.54 -0.01 -2.78
C ARG A 108 24.79 1.02 -3.88
N LEU A 109 23.78 1.83 -4.15
CA LEU A 109 23.88 2.95 -5.07
C LEU A 109 24.18 4.21 -4.24
N VAL A 110 25.29 4.88 -4.52
CA VAL A 110 25.65 6.15 -3.92
C VAL A 110 25.26 7.27 -4.88
N ALA A 111 24.49 8.23 -4.39
CA ALA A 111 23.86 9.28 -5.20
C ALA A 111 24.83 10.09 -6.06
N SER A 112 24.27 10.62 -7.13
CA SER A 112 24.96 11.29 -8.23
C SER A 112 25.40 12.72 -7.95
N THR A 113 26.35 13.19 -8.74
CA THR A 113 26.72 14.60 -8.89
C THR A 113 25.52 15.44 -9.38
N GLY A 114 24.99 16.30 -8.51
CA GLY A 114 23.78 17.09 -8.77
C GLY A 114 23.96 18.39 -9.56
N SER A 115 25.18 18.75 -10.04
CA SER A 115 25.50 20.09 -10.54
C SER A 115 25.58 20.27 -12.06
N SER A 116 25.35 19.20 -12.84
CA SER A 116 25.37 19.24 -14.31
C SER A 116 24.14 18.58 -14.92
N SER A 117 23.88 18.78 -16.21
CA SER A 117 22.89 18.05 -16.98
C SER A 117 23.20 16.55 -17.10
N ARG A 118 24.41 16.16 -16.73
CA ARG A 118 24.88 14.78 -16.69
C ARG A 118 24.57 14.18 -15.32
N ARG A 119 23.83 13.08 -15.33
CA ARG A 119 23.38 12.39 -14.12
C ARG A 119 24.00 10.99 -14.05
N TYR A 120 24.96 10.85 -13.17
CA TYR A 120 25.65 9.58 -12.90
C TYR A 120 25.43 9.16 -11.44
N ALA A 121 25.46 7.87 -11.20
CA ALA A 121 25.52 7.30 -9.86
C ALA A 121 26.74 6.39 -9.75
N LEU A 122 27.25 6.25 -8.55
CA LEU A 122 28.29 5.27 -8.21
C LEU A 122 27.63 4.04 -7.62
N LEU A 123 27.91 2.87 -8.19
CA LEU A 123 27.48 1.58 -7.70
C LEU A 123 28.64 0.92 -6.95
N GLY A 124 28.41 0.42 -5.75
CA GLY A 124 29.41 -0.25 -4.90
C GLY A 124 29.66 -1.71 -5.32
N ALA A 125 29.70 -1.98 -6.62
CA ALA A 125 30.11 -3.25 -7.21
C ALA A 125 30.91 -2.98 -8.49
N GLY A 126 31.90 -3.80 -8.76
CA GLY A 126 32.84 -3.64 -9.86
C GLY A 126 33.12 -4.93 -10.63
N SER A 127 34.25 -4.96 -11.32
CA SER A 127 34.64 -6.12 -12.14
C SER A 127 34.89 -7.38 -11.28
N MET A 128 35.26 -7.21 -10.00
CA MET A 128 35.40 -8.34 -9.05
C MET A 128 34.05 -8.99 -8.75
N ASP A 129 32.95 -8.27 -8.89
CA ASP A 129 31.58 -8.74 -8.68
C ASP A 129 30.92 -9.17 -10.00
N GLY A 130 31.66 -9.21 -11.11
CA GLY A 130 31.15 -9.56 -12.44
C GLY A 130 30.47 -8.41 -13.20
N VAL A 131 30.55 -7.17 -12.68
CA VAL A 131 29.95 -6.01 -13.34
C VAL A 131 30.78 -5.61 -14.56
N GLN A 132 30.09 -5.34 -15.67
CA GLN A 132 30.68 -4.91 -16.94
C GLN A 132 29.94 -3.68 -17.49
N ALA A 133 30.63 -2.89 -18.32
CA ALA A 133 30.00 -1.81 -19.06
C ALA A 133 28.93 -2.37 -20.01
N GLY A 134 27.83 -1.65 -20.17
CA GLY A 134 26.66 -2.09 -20.96
C GLY A 134 25.53 -2.69 -20.12
N GLN A 135 25.83 -3.27 -18.98
CA GLN A 135 24.84 -3.93 -18.13
C GLN A 135 23.81 -2.96 -17.56
N THR A 136 22.60 -3.46 -17.37
CA THR A 136 21.45 -2.68 -16.89
C THR A 136 21.39 -2.67 -15.37
N VAL A 137 21.06 -1.54 -14.80
CA VAL A 137 20.88 -1.34 -13.36
C VAL A 137 19.42 -1.05 -13.06
N ILE A 138 18.80 -1.87 -12.23
CA ILE A 138 17.39 -1.81 -11.85
C ILE A 138 17.23 -1.72 -10.33
N ALA A 139 16.13 -1.08 -9.90
CA ALA A 139 15.62 -1.11 -8.53
C ALA A 139 14.28 -1.86 -8.50
N PRO A 140 13.74 -2.19 -7.32
CA PRO A 140 12.41 -2.81 -7.20
C PRO A 140 11.29 -2.06 -7.89
N SER A 141 11.38 -0.72 -7.98
CA SER A 141 10.37 0.12 -8.64
C SER A 141 10.61 0.37 -10.12
N GLY A 142 11.78 0.02 -10.69
CA GLY A 142 12.02 0.19 -12.10
C GLY A 142 13.49 0.41 -12.49
N LEU A 143 13.67 0.88 -13.73
CA LEU A 143 14.97 1.11 -14.34
C LEU A 143 15.69 2.32 -13.71
N ILE A 144 16.94 2.12 -13.28
CA ILE A 144 17.82 3.19 -12.81
C ILE A 144 18.70 3.74 -13.91
N GLY A 145 19.30 2.84 -14.72
CA GLY A 145 20.23 3.23 -15.76
C GLY A 145 21.05 2.09 -16.34
N ARG A 146 22.22 2.45 -16.85
CA ARG A 146 23.17 1.51 -17.45
C ARG A 146 24.58 1.78 -16.95
N VAL A 147 25.37 0.72 -16.73
CA VAL A 147 26.79 0.81 -16.41
C VAL A 147 27.55 1.33 -17.62
N ILE A 148 28.29 2.44 -17.44
CA ILE A 148 29.11 3.03 -18.51
C ILE A 148 30.60 2.84 -18.29
N GLN A 149 31.01 2.63 -17.04
CA GLN A 149 32.40 2.40 -16.70
C GLN A 149 32.49 1.50 -15.47
N THR A 150 33.41 0.56 -15.48
CA THR A 150 33.61 -0.39 -14.39
C THR A 150 35.05 -0.27 -13.87
N GLY A 151 35.16 -0.06 -12.55
CA GLY A 151 36.41 -0.22 -11.78
C GLY A 151 36.46 -1.58 -11.12
N ARG A 152 37.47 -1.82 -10.29
CA ARG A 152 37.64 -3.10 -9.60
C ARG A 152 36.51 -3.38 -8.58
N THR A 153 36.14 -2.40 -7.76
CA THR A 153 35.18 -2.54 -6.66
C THR A 153 33.96 -1.62 -6.78
N SER A 154 33.93 -0.77 -7.83
CA SER A 154 32.83 0.16 -8.05
C SER A 154 32.61 0.39 -9.52
N SER A 155 31.42 0.83 -9.91
CA SER A 155 31.05 1.12 -11.29
C SER A 155 30.27 2.41 -11.39
N ARG A 156 30.44 3.14 -12.52
CA ARG A 156 29.70 4.34 -12.83
C ARG A 156 28.47 3.99 -13.65
N VAL A 157 27.30 4.43 -13.20
CA VAL A 157 26.00 4.19 -13.83
C VAL A 157 25.50 5.50 -14.42
N GLN A 158 25.18 5.53 -15.70
CA GLN A 158 24.43 6.61 -16.33
C GLN A 158 22.96 6.43 -16.02
N MET A 159 22.38 7.42 -15.36
CA MET A 159 20.99 7.36 -14.91
C MET A 159 20.02 7.67 -16.04
N ILE A 160 18.79 7.12 -15.97
CA ILE A 160 17.76 7.35 -17.01
C ILE A 160 17.36 8.82 -17.14
N ILE A 161 17.62 9.63 -16.14
CA ILE A 161 17.34 11.07 -16.13
C ILE A 161 18.51 11.91 -16.71
N ASP A 162 19.62 11.29 -17.12
CA ASP A 162 20.75 11.97 -17.74
C ASP A 162 20.36 12.60 -19.08
N GLY A 163 20.81 13.84 -19.35
CA GLY A 163 20.48 14.60 -20.54
C GLY A 163 21.01 14.07 -21.88
N GLY A 164 21.35 12.82 -21.99
CA GLY A 164 21.84 12.19 -23.24
C GLY A 164 21.31 10.78 -23.45
N ILE A 165 20.59 10.27 -22.46
CA ILE A 165 20.08 8.90 -22.54
C ILE A 165 18.77 8.83 -23.33
N ARG A 166 18.65 7.78 -24.14
CA ARG A 166 17.44 7.46 -24.91
C ARG A 166 17.06 6.02 -24.63
N ILE A 167 15.84 5.80 -24.21
CA ILE A 167 15.34 4.50 -23.79
C ILE A 167 14.10 4.18 -24.63
N PRO A 168 14.13 3.11 -25.45
CA PRO A 168 12.94 2.62 -26.12
C PRO A 168 11.93 2.10 -25.09
N VAL A 169 10.74 2.67 -25.08
CA VAL A 169 9.67 2.32 -24.15
C VAL A 169 8.38 2.04 -24.89
N GLN A 170 7.44 1.43 -24.18
CA GLN A 170 6.06 1.27 -24.64
C GLN A 170 5.09 1.60 -23.52
N ARG A 171 3.95 2.15 -23.86
CA ARG A 171 2.87 2.41 -22.92
C ARG A 171 2.23 1.09 -22.47
N VAL A 172 2.00 0.94 -21.17
CA VAL A 172 1.49 -0.31 -20.58
C VAL A 172 0.07 -0.63 -21.07
N SER A 173 -0.78 0.40 -21.28
CA SER A 173 -2.20 0.21 -21.57
C SER A 173 -2.49 -0.39 -22.95
N ASP A 174 -1.69 -0.05 -23.96
CA ASP A 174 -1.95 -0.41 -25.37
C ASP A 174 -0.71 -0.79 -26.17
N GLY A 175 0.46 -0.82 -25.52
CA GLY A 175 1.72 -1.14 -26.19
C GLY A 175 2.25 -0.05 -27.14
N THR A 176 1.66 1.15 -27.16
CA THR A 176 2.11 2.24 -28.04
C THR A 176 3.60 2.53 -27.84
N PRO A 177 4.44 2.41 -28.91
CA PRO A 177 5.87 2.59 -28.80
C PRO A 177 6.23 4.08 -28.66
N ALA A 178 7.20 4.35 -27.79
CA ALA A 178 7.72 5.69 -27.53
C ALA A 178 9.22 5.67 -27.23
N LEU A 179 9.81 6.85 -27.16
CA LEU A 179 11.18 7.07 -26.73
C LEU A 179 11.20 7.95 -25.50
N ALA A 180 11.69 7.41 -24.39
CA ALA A 180 11.94 8.20 -23.19
C ALA A 180 13.35 8.80 -23.29
N VAL A 181 13.44 10.12 -23.13
CA VAL A 181 14.68 10.89 -23.21
C VAL A 181 14.90 11.60 -21.88
N GLY A 182 16.03 11.36 -21.23
CA GLY A 182 16.42 12.10 -20.04
C GLY A 182 16.74 13.56 -20.41
N ILE A 183 16.30 14.51 -19.60
CA ILE A 183 16.53 15.95 -19.85
C ILE A 183 17.47 16.62 -18.84
N GLY A 184 17.98 15.82 -17.89
CA GLY A 184 19.01 16.27 -16.93
C GLY A 184 18.48 17.02 -15.70
N ASP A 185 17.18 17.32 -15.65
CA ASP A 185 16.52 18.02 -14.54
C ASP A 185 15.76 17.06 -13.58
N GLY A 186 15.97 15.75 -13.72
CA GLY A 186 15.29 14.74 -12.93
C GLY A 186 14.02 14.18 -13.60
N ARG A 187 13.65 14.67 -14.78
CA ARG A 187 12.49 14.22 -15.56
C ARG A 187 12.91 13.56 -16.87
N LEU A 188 11.92 12.93 -17.51
CA LEU A 188 12.04 12.37 -18.85
C LEU A 188 11.04 13.04 -19.79
N LEU A 189 11.43 13.22 -21.03
CA LEU A 189 10.56 13.64 -22.13
C LEU A 189 10.13 12.36 -22.88
N ILE A 190 8.84 12.15 -23.06
CA ILE A 190 8.29 11.01 -23.79
C ILE A 190 7.91 11.46 -25.20
N ASN A 191 8.58 10.90 -26.19
CA ASN A 191 8.35 11.16 -27.61
C ASN A 191 7.67 9.96 -28.26
N ALA A 192 6.55 10.16 -28.94
CA ALA A 192 5.90 9.12 -29.73
C ALA A 192 6.81 8.75 -30.93
N ARG A 193 6.94 7.46 -31.25
CA ARG A 193 7.72 6.99 -32.40
C ARG A 193 6.88 6.80 -33.65
N ALA A 194 5.56 6.65 -33.52
CA ALA A 194 4.67 6.46 -34.66
C ALA A 194 3.91 7.76 -34.97
N ALA A 195 3.84 8.12 -36.26
CA ALA A 195 2.97 9.19 -36.71
C ALA A 195 1.50 8.74 -36.50
N GLY A 196 0.68 9.65 -35.91
CA GLY A 196 -0.72 9.33 -35.59
C GLY A 196 -0.93 8.50 -34.31
N ALA A 197 0.12 8.28 -33.50
CA ALA A 197 -0.01 7.61 -32.21
C ALA A 197 -1.02 8.33 -31.33
N THR A 198 -1.79 7.54 -30.58
CA THR A 198 -2.73 8.06 -29.57
C THR A 198 -1.99 8.98 -28.58
N PRO A 199 -2.50 10.17 -28.31
CA PRO A 199 -1.86 11.11 -27.40
C PRO A 199 -1.61 10.49 -26.02
N PHE A 200 -0.44 10.76 -25.45
CA PHE A 200 -0.16 10.34 -24.08
C PHE A 200 -0.90 11.22 -23.08
N ASN A 201 -1.40 10.61 -22.01
CA ASN A 201 -2.15 11.26 -20.95
C ASN A 201 -1.38 11.25 -19.64
N VAL A 202 -1.72 12.16 -18.73
CA VAL A 202 -1.21 12.14 -17.37
C VAL A 202 -1.61 10.83 -16.70
N LYS A 203 -0.69 10.23 -15.94
CA LYS A 203 -0.73 8.90 -15.33
C LYS A 203 -0.45 7.72 -16.27
N ASP A 204 -0.24 7.93 -17.58
CA ASP A 204 0.25 6.82 -18.43
C ASP A 204 1.58 6.30 -17.89
N VAL A 205 1.70 4.97 -17.85
CA VAL A 205 2.90 4.25 -17.39
C VAL A 205 3.65 3.69 -18.58
N PHE A 206 4.96 3.84 -18.56
CA PHE A 206 5.86 3.36 -19.59
C PHE A 206 6.83 2.32 -19.05
N VAL A 207 7.00 1.24 -19.80
CA VAL A 207 7.96 0.18 -19.55
C VAL A 207 8.94 0.08 -20.73
N THR A 208 10.10 -0.53 -20.50
CA THR A 208 11.05 -0.84 -21.58
C THR A 208 10.38 -1.71 -22.63
N SER A 209 10.63 -1.42 -23.92
CA SER A 209 10.06 -2.19 -25.03
C SER A 209 10.92 -3.38 -25.47
N GLY A 210 12.18 -3.48 -24.99
CA GLY A 210 13.16 -4.47 -25.49
C GLY A 210 13.80 -4.10 -26.82
N ALA A 211 13.34 -3.06 -27.49
CA ALA A 211 13.92 -2.61 -28.75
C ALA A 211 15.35 -2.10 -28.56
N GLY A 212 16.23 -2.43 -29.48
CA GLY A 212 17.64 -2.04 -29.42
C GLY A 212 18.54 -2.98 -28.61
N GLY A 213 18.00 -4.05 -28.01
CA GLY A 213 18.80 -5.12 -27.40
C GLY A 213 19.59 -4.70 -26.15
N VAL A 214 19.23 -3.62 -25.47
CA VAL A 214 19.95 -3.13 -24.28
C VAL A 214 19.17 -3.41 -23.02
N TYR A 215 17.89 -3.08 -23.03
CA TYR A 215 17.01 -3.21 -21.87
C TYR A 215 16.03 -4.34 -22.08
N ARG A 216 15.88 -5.20 -21.07
CA ARG A 216 14.85 -6.24 -21.10
C ARG A 216 13.47 -5.58 -21.18
N PRO A 217 12.52 -6.14 -21.98
CA PRO A 217 11.16 -5.62 -22.03
C PRO A 217 10.42 -5.76 -20.70
N GLY A 218 9.50 -4.81 -20.43
CA GLY A 218 8.60 -4.87 -19.27
C GLY A 218 9.14 -4.23 -17.99
N VAL A 219 10.36 -3.67 -17.97
CA VAL A 219 10.89 -2.96 -16.80
C VAL A 219 10.25 -1.57 -16.69
N PRO A 220 9.64 -1.18 -15.57
CA PRO A 220 9.08 0.14 -15.39
C PRO A 220 10.13 1.24 -15.56
N VAL A 221 9.80 2.28 -16.34
CA VAL A 221 10.72 3.40 -16.66
C VAL A 221 10.18 4.71 -16.10
N ALA A 222 8.94 5.05 -16.41
CA ALA A 222 8.40 6.36 -16.07
C ALA A 222 6.87 6.38 -16.07
N PHE A 223 6.31 7.39 -15.42
CA PHE A 223 4.89 7.72 -15.49
C PHE A 223 4.71 9.21 -15.82
N VAL A 224 3.73 9.53 -16.67
CA VAL A 224 3.47 10.88 -17.13
C VAL A 224 2.94 11.75 -16.00
N ILE A 225 3.61 12.87 -15.77
CA ILE A 225 3.24 13.86 -14.73
C ILE A 225 2.63 15.14 -15.32
N ALA A 226 3.05 15.51 -16.53
CA ALA A 226 2.58 16.73 -17.18
C ALA A 226 2.63 16.61 -18.71
N LYS A 227 1.73 17.32 -19.37
CA LYS A 227 1.71 17.50 -20.82
C LYS A 227 1.48 18.98 -21.13
N ASN A 228 2.33 19.54 -21.98
CA ASN A 228 2.24 20.93 -22.42
C ASN A 228 2.66 21.05 -23.90
N ARG A 229 2.75 22.29 -24.41
CA ARG A 229 3.21 22.55 -25.80
C ARG A 229 4.63 22.12 -26.09
N GLN A 230 5.48 21.98 -25.07
CA GLN A 230 6.88 21.54 -25.17
C GLN A 230 7.03 20.02 -25.21
N GLY A 231 6.01 19.25 -24.81
CA GLY A 231 6.01 17.81 -24.84
C GLY A 231 5.30 17.13 -23.68
N THR A 232 5.48 15.81 -23.60
CA THR A 232 4.96 14.97 -22.53
C THR A 232 6.07 14.67 -21.54
N PHE A 233 5.95 15.20 -20.33
CA PHE A 233 6.94 15.03 -19.26
C PHE A 233 6.54 13.90 -18.33
N ALA A 234 7.51 13.09 -17.97
CA ALA A 234 7.32 11.95 -17.08
C ALA A 234 8.33 11.96 -15.92
N ALA A 235 7.91 11.49 -14.77
CA ALA A 235 8.79 11.19 -13.65
C ALA A 235 9.33 9.77 -13.78
N PRO A 236 10.59 9.51 -13.37
CA PRO A 236 11.17 8.17 -13.36
C PRO A 236 10.40 7.27 -12.36
N ALA A 237 10.16 6.02 -12.72
CA ALA A 237 9.54 5.03 -11.84
C ALA A 237 10.46 4.72 -10.64
N ALA A 238 11.77 4.66 -10.90
CA ALA A 238 12.81 4.55 -9.89
C ALA A 238 13.40 5.95 -9.64
N ALA A 239 13.01 6.60 -8.55
CA ALA A 239 13.57 7.90 -8.16
C ALA A 239 14.92 7.69 -7.44
N PRO A 240 16.00 8.35 -7.88
CA PRO A 240 17.36 8.09 -7.39
C PRO A 240 17.58 8.36 -5.91
N ASP A 241 16.76 9.19 -5.33
CA ASP A 241 16.77 9.60 -3.91
C ASP A 241 16.09 8.61 -2.96
N ARG A 242 15.46 7.55 -3.51
CA ARG A 242 14.65 6.59 -2.75
C ARG A 242 15.25 5.19 -2.64
N PHE A 243 16.43 4.94 -3.23
CA PHE A 243 17.01 3.61 -3.25
C PHE A 243 18.42 3.57 -2.70
N ASP A 244 18.60 2.75 -1.67
CA ASP A 244 19.92 2.40 -1.15
C ASP A 244 20.58 1.28 -1.94
N PHE A 245 19.79 0.39 -2.58
CA PHE A 245 20.27 -0.81 -3.27
C PHE A 245 19.74 -0.92 -4.68
N ALA A 246 20.59 -1.38 -5.57
CA ALA A 246 20.31 -1.68 -6.97
C ALA A 246 20.80 -3.07 -7.33
N ILE A 247 20.22 -3.64 -8.38
CA ILE A 247 20.57 -4.93 -8.95
C ILE A 247 21.15 -4.71 -10.34
N VAL A 248 22.27 -5.35 -10.64
CA VAL A 248 22.85 -5.38 -11.97
C VAL A 248 22.39 -6.64 -12.68
N VAL A 249 21.85 -6.48 -13.87
CA VAL A 249 21.40 -7.58 -14.75
C VAL A 249 22.14 -7.50 -16.08
N PRO A 250 22.31 -8.64 -16.78
CA PRO A 250 22.99 -8.67 -18.07
C PRO A 250 22.23 -7.84 -19.11
N GLU A 251 22.95 -7.42 -20.14
CA GLU A 251 22.39 -6.80 -21.33
C GLU A 251 21.39 -7.77 -21.99
N PHE A 252 20.25 -7.24 -22.42
CA PHE A 252 19.24 -8.04 -23.10
C PHE A 252 19.63 -8.21 -24.56
N ILE A 253 19.94 -9.44 -24.97
CA ILE A 253 20.14 -9.78 -26.36
C ILE A 253 18.79 -10.27 -26.91
N ALA A 254 18.15 -9.47 -27.75
CA ALA A 254 16.91 -9.87 -28.39
C ALA A 254 17.17 -11.14 -29.24
N PRO A 255 16.33 -12.18 -29.13
CA PRO A 255 16.44 -13.32 -30.04
C PRO A 255 16.31 -12.84 -31.49
N LEU A 256 17.24 -13.19 -32.33
CA LEU A 256 17.16 -12.92 -33.78
C LEU A 256 15.87 -13.58 -34.31
N PRO A 257 15.09 -12.88 -35.15
CA PRO A 257 13.98 -13.53 -35.84
C PRO A 257 14.54 -14.72 -36.62
N PRO A 258 13.79 -15.84 -36.74
CA PRO A 258 14.22 -16.96 -37.54
C PRO A 258 14.54 -16.44 -38.97
N VAL A 259 15.72 -16.77 -39.46
CA VAL A 259 16.08 -16.46 -40.85
C VAL A 259 15.02 -17.14 -41.73
N PRO A 260 14.30 -16.44 -42.61
CA PRO A 260 13.39 -17.09 -43.54
C PRO A 260 14.20 -18.14 -44.29
N ASP A 261 13.66 -19.37 -44.40
CA ASP A 261 14.27 -20.40 -45.21
C ASP A 261 14.62 -19.81 -46.57
N ALA A 262 15.86 -20.04 -46.98
CA ALA A 262 16.36 -19.52 -48.26
C ALA A 262 15.34 -19.83 -49.35
N LEU A 263 15.00 -18.80 -50.13
CA LEU A 263 14.19 -18.95 -51.35
C LEU A 263 14.61 -20.18 -52.11
N PRO A 264 13.67 -21.00 -52.64
CA PRO A 264 14.03 -22.12 -53.48
C PRO A 264 14.98 -21.63 -54.61
N ARG A 265 16.12 -22.29 -54.77
CA ARG A 265 17.00 -22.04 -55.91
C ARG A 265 16.17 -22.33 -57.16
N GLU A 266 15.95 -21.32 -57.98
CA GLU A 266 15.48 -21.54 -59.35
C GLU A 266 16.49 -22.45 -60.01
N GLU A 267 16.09 -23.70 -60.26
CA GLU A 267 16.86 -24.64 -61.12
C GLU A 267 16.69 -24.14 -62.56
N GLU A 268 17.81 -23.76 -63.18
CA GLU A 268 17.94 -23.57 -64.64
C GLU A 268 17.81 -24.90 -65.34
#